data_7089710419769f52ae4a62e391e63f29
#
_entry.id   7089710419769f52ae4a62e391e63f29
#
_cell.length_a   1.000
_cell.length_b   1.000
_cell.length_c   1.000
_cell.angle_alpha   90.00
_cell.angle_beta   90.00
_cell.angle_gamma   90.00
#
_symmetry.space_group_name_H-M   'P 1'
#
loop_
_entity.id
_entity.type
_entity.pdbx_description
1 polymer ?
#
loop_
_entity_poly.entity_id
_entity_poly.type
_entity_poly.pdbx_seq_one_letter_code
_entity_poly.pdbx_strand_id
1 'polypeptide(L)'
;MALNQFAEISKDLYMQIKVVENLVKGDLYKEAGKLLTTAEETCSNLESLMTPDNTIQTKIVNNRRREIHWIQDAIQHGLAKVKSKPVKKRTAKSK
;
A
#
# COMPACT_ATOMS: atom_id res chain seq x y z
N MET A 1 -0.99 -8.22 -25.61
CA MET A 1 -0.75 -6.83 -25.96
C MET A 1 -0.26 -6.04 -24.76
N ALA A 2 0.82 -5.32 -24.95
CA ALA A 2 1.43 -4.60 -23.84
C ALA A 2 0.50 -3.60 -23.18
N LEU A 3 -0.31 -2.90 -23.99
CA LEU A 3 -1.25 -1.92 -23.45
C LEU A 3 -2.29 -2.57 -22.54
N ASN A 4 -2.80 -3.72 -22.95
CA ASN A 4 -3.79 -4.43 -22.15
C ASN A 4 -3.19 -4.95 -20.86
N GLN A 5 -1.96 -5.43 -20.93
CA GLN A 5 -1.28 -5.90 -19.73
C GLN A 5 -1.08 -4.78 -18.72
N PHE A 6 -0.65 -3.62 -19.20
CA PHE A 6 -0.46 -2.48 -18.30
C PHE A 6 -1.77 -2.11 -17.62
N ALA A 7 -2.85 -2.02 -18.40
CA ALA A 7 -4.15 -1.65 -17.85
C ALA A 7 -4.63 -2.67 -16.82
N GLU A 8 -4.47 -3.96 -17.12
CA GLU A 8 -4.90 -5.01 -16.21
C GLU A 8 -4.12 -5.01 -14.91
N ILE A 9 -2.81 -4.90 -15.01
CA ILE A 9 -1.96 -4.89 -13.82
C ILE A 9 -2.21 -3.63 -13.01
N SER A 10 -2.41 -2.50 -13.69
CA SER A 10 -2.73 -1.24 -13.01
C SER A 10 -4.03 -1.37 -12.22
N LYS A 11 -5.02 -2.01 -12.80
CA LYS A 11 -6.30 -2.25 -12.13
C LYS A 11 -6.11 -3.15 -10.90
N ASP A 12 -5.35 -4.23 -11.07
CA ASP A 12 -5.07 -5.14 -9.97
C ASP A 12 -4.36 -4.41 -8.83
N LEU A 13 -3.38 -3.59 -9.18
CA LEU A 13 -2.65 -2.82 -8.19
C LEU A 13 -3.58 -1.87 -7.44
N TYR A 14 -4.44 -1.19 -8.16
CA TYR A 14 -5.40 -0.29 -7.55
C TYR A 14 -6.28 -1.03 -6.54
N MET A 15 -6.78 -2.20 -6.93
CA MET A 15 -7.62 -3.01 -6.04
C MET A 15 -6.84 -3.46 -4.81
N GLN A 16 -5.60 -3.90 -5.00
CA GLN A 16 -4.76 -4.31 -3.88
C GLN A 16 -4.56 -3.17 -2.90
N ILE A 17 -4.29 -1.98 -3.42
CA ILE A 17 -4.10 -0.80 -2.57
C ILE A 17 -5.38 -0.49 -1.80
N LYS A 18 -6.54 -0.58 -2.45
CA LYS A 18 -7.81 -0.33 -1.77
C LYS A 18 -8.05 -1.31 -0.63
N VAL A 19 -7.73 -2.59 -0.85
CA VAL A 19 -7.88 -3.59 0.21
C VAL A 19 -6.92 -3.29 1.36
N VAL A 20 -5.67 -2.91 1.05
CA VAL A 20 -4.71 -2.56 2.09
C VAL A 20 -5.22 -1.37 2.90
N GLU A 21 -5.76 -0.36 2.23
CA GLU A 21 -6.33 0.80 2.93
C GLU A 21 -7.42 0.39 3.90
N ASN A 22 -8.29 -0.53 3.46
CA ASN A 22 -9.37 -1.01 4.31
C ASN A 22 -8.83 -1.78 5.51
N LEU A 23 -7.79 -2.58 5.30
CA LEU A 23 -7.16 -3.30 6.41
C LEU A 23 -6.56 -2.33 7.42
N VAL A 24 -5.93 -1.27 6.94
CA VAL A 24 -5.38 -0.25 7.84
C VAL A 24 -6.49 0.43 8.63
N LYS A 25 -7.61 0.74 7.98
CA LYS A 25 -8.75 1.34 8.66
C LYS A 25 -9.31 0.44 9.76
N GLY A 26 -9.21 -0.86 9.56
CA GLY A 26 -9.66 -1.83 10.55
C GLY A 26 -8.60 -2.22 11.57
N ASP A 27 -7.46 -1.54 11.57
CA ASP A 27 -6.34 -1.81 12.48
C ASP A 27 -5.71 -3.18 12.26
N LEU A 28 -5.88 -3.76 11.08
CA LEU A 28 -5.30 -5.05 10.73
C LEU A 28 -3.93 -4.83 10.06
N TYR A 29 -3.01 -4.29 10.83
CA TYR A 29 -1.73 -3.81 10.29
C TYR A 29 -0.83 -4.93 9.77
N LYS A 30 -0.85 -6.09 10.40
CA LYS A 30 -0.04 -7.22 9.92
C LYS A 30 -0.52 -7.69 8.56
N GLU A 31 -1.83 -7.87 8.42
CA GLU A 31 -2.42 -8.30 7.15
C GLU A 31 -2.19 -7.22 6.08
N ALA A 32 -2.35 -5.96 6.47
CA ALA A 32 -2.10 -4.85 5.55
C ALA A 32 -0.66 -4.87 5.06
N GLY A 33 0.29 -5.11 5.95
CA GLY A 33 1.70 -5.18 5.57
C GLY A 33 2.00 -6.29 4.59
N LYS A 34 1.40 -7.47 4.81
CA LYS A 34 1.60 -8.59 3.89
C LYS A 34 1.06 -8.29 2.51
N LEU A 35 -0.15 -7.74 2.44
CA LEU A 35 -0.74 -7.43 1.15
C LEU A 35 -0.02 -6.26 0.49
N LEU A 36 0.49 -5.33 1.28
CA LEU A 36 1.26 -4.22 0.73
C LEU A 36 2.53 -4.71 0.04
N THR A 37 3.18 -5.74 0.58
CA THR A 37 4.33 -6.35 -0.08
C THR A 37 3.94 -6.85 -1.47
N THR A 38 2.78 -7.51 -1.57
CA THR A 38 2.26 -7.96 -2.87
C THR A 38 1.99 -6.77 -3.78
N ALA A 39 1.43 -5.70 -3.25
CA ALA A 39 1.17 -4.50 -4.04
C ALA A 39 2.46 -3.87 -4.54
N GLU A 40 3.52 -3.88 -3.72
CA GLU A 40 4.82 -3.38 -4.15
C GLU A 40 5.37 -4.19 -5.31
N GLU A 41 5.23 -5.51 -5.25
CA GLU A 41 5.66 -6.38 -6.35
C GLU A 41 4.85 -6.09 -7.61
N THR A 42 3.55 -5.94 -7.47
CA THR A 42 2.68 -5.60 -8.59
C THR A 42 3.09 -4.26 -9.20
N CYS A 43 3.42 -3.29 -8.36
CA CYS A 43 3.88 -1.98 -8.83
C CYS A 43 5.19 -2.10 -9.62
N SER A 44 6.12 -2.94 -9.15
CA SER A 44 7.37 -3.17 -9.87
C SER A 44 7.11 -3.81 -11.23
N ASN A 45 6.18 -4.75 -11.29
CA ASN A 45 5.80 -5.37 -12.57
C ASN A 45 5.19 -4.33 -13.51
N LEU A 46 4.33 -3.47 -12.97
CA LEU A 46 3.71 -2.41 -13.75
C LEU A 46 4.77 -1.48 -14.32
N GLU A 47 5.75 -1.12 -13.48
CA GLU A 47 6.83 -0.24 -13.89
C GLU A 47 7.64 -0.84 -15.04
N SER A 48 7.84 -2.16 -15.00
CA SER A 48 8.60 -2.83 -16.06
C SER A 48 7.86 -2.84 -17.40
N LEU A 49 6.55 -2.65 -17.37
CA LEU A 49 5.76 -2.56 -18.60
C LEU A 49 5.62 -1.13 -19.09
N MET A 50 6.12 -0.17 -18.32
CA MET A 50 5.97 1.24 -18.64
C MET A 50 6.85 1.61 -19.83
N THR A 51 6.29 2.39 -20.75
CA THR A 51 7.04 2.92 -21.88
C THR A 51 7.62 4.28 -21.46
N PRO A 52 8.95 4.50 -21.64
CA PRO A 52 9.57 5.74 -21.16
C PRO A 52 8.92 7.02 -21.64
N ASP A 53 8.41 7.00 -22.87
CA ASP A 53 7.81 8.20 -23.45
C ASP A 53 6.34 8.39 -23.10
N ASN A 54 5.76 7.44 -22.38
CA ASN A 54 4.33 7.50 -22.08
C ASN A 54 4.09 8.25 -20.77
N THR A 55 3.72 9.51 -20.90
CA THR A 55 3.51 10.39 -19.75
C THR A 55 2.40 9.89 -18.84
N ILE A 56 1.34 9.35 -19.45
CA ILE A 56 0.18 8.86 -18.70
C ILE A 56 0.59 7.66 -17.84
N GLN A 57 1.33 6.71 -18.44
CA GLN A 57 1.81 5.56 -17.67
C GLN A 57 2.72 5.98 -16.53
N THR A 58 3.60 6.93 -16.80
CA THR A 58 4.51 7.44 -15.79
C THR A 58 3.74 8.04 -14.61
N LYS A 59 2.70 8.82 -14.91
CA LYS A 59 1.89 9.41 -13.85
C LYS A 59 1.16 8.35 -13.03
N ILE A 60 0.63 7.33 -13.69
CA ILE A 60 -0.07 6.25 -13.00
C ILE A 60 0.88 5.54 -12.04
N VAL A 61 2.06 5.16 -12.51
CA VAL A 61 3.02 4.47 -11.67
C VAL A 61 3.45 5.33 -10.49
N ASN A 62 3.74 6.61 -10.74
CA ASN A 62 4.16 7.50 -9.68
C ASN A 62 3.06 7.68 -8.62
N ASN A 63 1.81 7.78 -9.05
CA ASN A 63 0.69 7.90 -8.12
C ASN A 63 0.54 6.64 -7.27
N ARG A 64 0.68 5.45 -7.89
CA ARG A 64 0.58 4.21 -7.13
C ARG A 64 1.73 4.08 -6.13
N ARG A 65 2.94 4.45 -6.53
CA ARG A 65 4.08 4.41 -5.61
C ARG A 65 3.89 5.35 -4.43
N ARG A 66 3.35 6.52 -4.68
CA ARG A 66 3.09 7.48 -3.61
C ARG A 66 2.06 6.94 -2.64
N GLU A 67 1.00 6.32 -3.15
CA GLU A 67 -0.02 5.72 -2.31
C GLU A 67 0.56 4.59 -1.46
N ILE A 68 1.37 3.74 -2.07
CA ILE A 68 2.02 2.64 -1.36
C ILE A 68 2.91 3.18 -0.23
N HIS A 69 3.70 4.19 -0.54
CA HIS A 69 4.60 4.78 0.46
C HIS A 69 3.82 5.36 1.63
N TRP A 70 2.76 6.06 1.32
CA TRP A 70 1.90 6.67 2.34
C TRP A 70 1.26 5.61 3.24
N ILE A 71 0.77 4.54 2.63
CA ILE A 71 0.18 3.44 3.38
C ILE A 71 1.24 2.75 4.24
N GLN A 72 2.43 2.57 3.70
CA GLN A 72 3.52 1.97 4.44
C GLN A 72 3.81 2.75 5.72
N ASP A 73 3.85 4.07 5.63
CA ASP A 73 4.03 4.92 6.80
C ASP A 73 2.90 4.72 7.80
N ALA A 74 1.67 4.65 7.31
CA ALA A 74 0.51 4.46 8.18
C ALA A 74 0.59 3.12 8.91
N ILE A 75 1.02 2.07 8.21
CA ILE A 75 1.17 0.75 8.81
C ILE A 75 2.24 0.79 9.91
N GLN A 76 3.38 1.40 9.63
CA GLN A 76 4.44 1.49 10.61
C GLN A 76 4.02 2.25 11.84
N HIS A 77 3.30 3.34 11.67
CA HIS A 77 2.77 4.10 12.80
C HIS A 77 1.77 3.25 13.60
N GLY A 78 0.91 2.51 12.92
CA GLY A 78 -0.05 1.66 13.59
C GLY A 78 0.61 0.56 14.39
N LEU A 79 1.63 -0.09 13.81
CA LEU A 79 2.36 -1.14 14.51
C LEU A 79 3.11 -0.58 15.72
N ALA A 80 3.68 0.60 15.58
CA ALA A 80 4.38 1.23 16.68
C ALA A 80 3.41 1.53 17.84
N LYS A 81 2.21 2.00 17.53
CA LYS A 81 1.21 2.23 18.55
C LYS A 81 0.81 0.95 19.26
N VAL A 82 0.63 -0.13 18.51
CA VAL A 82 0.28 -1.40 19.10
C VAL A 82 1.36 -1.88 20.05
N LYS A 83 2.63 -1.72 19.65
CA LYS A 83 3.74 -2.14 20.50
C LYS A 83 3.87 -1.30 21.75
N SER A 84 3.56 -0.02 21.67
CA SER A 84 3.71 0.86 22.83
C SER A 84 2.52 0.78 23.77
N LYS A 85 1.44 0.17 23.31
CA LYS A 85 0.25 0.08 24.13
C LYS A 85 0.31 -0.87 25.31
N PRO A 86 1.05 -1.83 25.34
CA PRO A 86 1.00 -2.77 26.44
C PRO A 86 1.33 -2.16 27.71
N VAL A 87 1.01 -1.46 27.88
CA VAL A 87 1.32 -0.88 28.95
C VAL A 87 0.19 -0.24 29.55
N LYS A 88 -0.40 -0.37 28.92
CA LYS A 88 -0.92 0.19 29.16
C LYS A 88 -1.73 0.61 29.34
N LYS A 89 -2.12 0.46 29.41
CA LYS A 89 -2.49 0.83 29.40
C LYS A 89 -3.00 1.46 29.72
N ARG A 90 -3.25 1.30 30.01
CA ARG A 90 -3.34 1.87 30.29
C ARG A 90 -3.54 2.64 30.55
N THR A 91 -3.68 2.53 30.67
CA THR A 91 -3.61 3.27 30.81
C THR A 91 -3.97 4.00 30.98
N ALA A 92 -4.24 3.86 31.09
CA ALA A 92 -4.31 4.54 31.10
C ALA A 92 -4.92 5.16 31.29
N LYS A 93 -5.23 4.93 31.48
CA LYS A 93 -5.40 5.46 31.66
C LYS A 93 -5.59 6.04 31.99
N SER A 94 -5.77 5.84 31.99
CA SER A 94 -5.60 6.25 32.27
C SER A 94 -5.85 6.74 32.70
N LYS A 95 -6.07 6.55 32.96
CA LYS A 95 -5.81 6.86 33.23
C LYS A 95 -5.68 7.23 33.55
#